data_4cba029cd27d080c11c9206d79dbfdc5
#
_entry.id   4cba029cd27d080c11c9206d79dbfdc5
#
_cell.length_a   1.000
_cell.length_b   1.000
_cell.length_c   1.000
_cell.angle_alpha   90.00
_cell.angle_beta   90.00
_cell.angle_gamma   90.00
#
_symmetry.space_group_name_H-M   'P 1'
#
loop_
_entity.id
_entity.type
_entity.pdbx_description
1 polymer ?
#
loop_
_entity_poly.entity_id
_entity_poly.type
_entity_poly.pdbx_seq_one_letter_code
_entity_poly.pdbx_strand_id
1 'polypeptide(L)'
;MGKLLAINISKERGTEKREVPQAELVADYGIMGDAHAGKWHRQVSLLSAEKIDAFRARGAQIDNGAFGENLIISGFDFKNLPLGTRFCIGDAILEMTQIGKQCHSHCAIYKRMGECIMPKEGVFAVVIRGGQIHAGDEVELIPANIYASIKDRPADSRCELLTVIEGAYAGEKALYIDGRIRVACGSVWADEINDNDNSLVIFKQQIGSRPRLIICGGGHVSAALVRMASLLAFDIWVIEDRPLFADNAKRAGADHVICGDYKKTLSELVPQPDDYYVCMTRGHRFDMECLTEIFRKPYAYVGMMGSKKRAVIVKKDLEESGFSQEIILGLHSPIGLAIGGQTPEEIALSVISEIVKCKNERTSCTQVDNEVLDALIEAAKQRASEAQKTEAQTTETQEADAQESNEKYMLCTIIKKNGSAPRGVGTQMLVSSDNRIVGTIGGGCAEAEVISRCRRLFREQEFKCSTIDVSMNTDDAEKEGMVCGGSISVLLESVK
;
A
#
# COMPACT_ATOMS: atom_id res chain seq x y z
N MET A 1 -16.33 -13.61 -20.41
CA MET A 1 -15.84 -14.80 -19.70
C MET A 1 -14.86 -15.53 -20.58
N GLY A 2 -13.74 -15.96 -20.04
CA GLY A 2 -12.75 -16.76 -20.72
C GLY A 2 -12.82 -18.23 -20.30
N LYS A 3 -11.94 -19.04 -20.90
CA LYS A 3 -11.87 -20.46 -20.59
C LYS A 3 -10.42 -20.94 -20.45
N LEU A 4 -10.10 -21.71 -19.42
CA LEU A 4 -8.81 -22.36 -19.24
C LEU A 4 -8.73 -23.56 -20.17
N LEU A 5 -7.93 -23.47 -21.24
CA LEU A 5 -7.85 -24.52 -22.26
C LEU A 5 -6.79 -25.57 -21.95
N ALA A 6 -5.65 -25.17 -21.38
CA ALA A 6 -4.58 -26.09 -21.03
C ALA A 6 -3.82 -25.64 -19.80
N ILE A 7 -3.32 -26.60 -19.04
CA ILE A 7 -2.45 -26.44 -17.87
C ILE A 7 -1.14 -27.15 -18.16
N ASN A 8 -0.01 -26.45 -18.07
CA ASN A 8 1.29 -26.99 -18.43
C ASN A 8 2.28 -26.83 -17.26
N ILE A 9 3.00 -27.87 -16.92
CA ILE A 9 3.99 -27.92 -15.86
C ILE A 9 5.31 -28.51 -16.33
N SER A 10 6.42 -28.11 -15.72
CA SER A 10 7.74 -28.75 -15.90
C SER A 10 8.35 -29.09 -14.55
N LYS A 11 9.03 -30.22 -14.44
CA LYS A 11 9.73 -30.64 -13.23
C LYS A 11 11.09 -29.94 -13.08
N GLU A 12 11.67 -29.46 -14.18
CA GLU A 12 12.99 -28.86 -14.24
C GLU A 12 12.94 -27.50 -14.96
N ARG A 13 13.71 -26.52 -14.48
CA ARG A 13 13.83 -25.20 -15.13
C ARG A 13 14.51 -25.33 -16.49
N GLY A 14 13.99 -24.59 -17.48
CA GLY A 14 14.57 -24.55 -18.82
C GLY A 14 14.14 -25.71 -19.74
N THR A 15 13.25 -26.57 -19.29
CA THR A 15 12.62 -27.63 -20.09
C THR A 15 11.24 -27.18 -20.59
N GLU A 16 10.79 -27.81 -21.68
CA GLU A 16 9.43 -27.63 -22.19
C GLU A 16 8.42 -28.14 -21.16
N LYS A 17 7.33 -27.37 -20.99
CA LYS A 17 6.25 -27.75 -20.09
C LYS A 17 5.35 -28.78 -20.77
N ARG A 18 4.78 -29.69 -19.98
CA ARG A 18 3.87 -30.74 -20.46
C ARG A 18 2.47 -30.52 -19.93
N GLU A 19 1.49 -30.75 -20.76
CA GLU A 19 0.09 -30.59 -20.43
C GLU A 19 -0.34 -31.63 -19.38
N VAL A 20 -1.14 -31.16 -18.42
CA VAL A 20 -1.80 -31.96 -17.37
C VAL A 20 -3.28 -31.57 -17.29
N PRO A 21 -4.19 -32.52 -16.92
CA PRO A 21 -5.62 -32.26 -16.91
C PRO A 21 -6.05 -31.38 -15.76
N GLN A 22 -5.28 -31.31 -14.67
CA GLN A 22 -5.54 -30.52 -13.47
C GLN A 22 -4.26 -30.18 -12.75
N ALA A 23 -4.33 -29.13 -11.92
CA ALA A 23 -3.23 -28.74 -11.05
C ALA A 23 -3.74 -28.06 -9.78
N GLU A 24 -2.92 -28.07 -8.73
CA GLU A 24 -3.16 -27.32 -7.49
C GLU A 24 -2.38 -26.02 -7.52
N LEU A 25 -3.08 -24.92 -7.38
CA LEU A 25 -2.51 -23.58 -7.13
C LEU A 25 -2.36 -23.38 -5.62
N VAL A 26 -1.18 -22.93 -5.18
CA VAL A 26 -0.88 -22.66 -3.77
C VAL A 26 -0.58 -21.16 -3.62
N ALA A 27 -1.26 -20.53 -2.66
CA ALA A 27 -1.09 -19.09 -2.38
C ALA A 27 0.36 -18.74 -2.09
N ASP A 28 0.82 -17.61 -2.65
CA ASP A 28 2.19 -17.09 -2.56
C ASP A 28 3.29 -18.09 -2.96
N TYR A 29 2.93 -19.10 -3.78
CA TYR A 29 3.89 -20.12 -4.24
C TYR A 29 3.78 -20.40 -5.74
N GLY A 30 2.57 -20.63 -6.28
CA GLY A 30 2.36 -20.99 -7.69
C GLY A 30 1.74 -22.35 -7.87
N ILE A 31 2.05 -23.04 -8.99
CA ILE A 31 1.53 -24.37 -9.29
C ILE A 31 2.36 -25.45 -8.57
N MET A 32 1.70 -26.31 -7.82
CA MET A 32 2.34 -27.42 -7.13
C MET A 32 3.03 -28.35 -8.15
N GLY A 33 4.32 -28.63 -7.92
CA GLY A 33 5.13 -29.48 -8.78
C GLY A 33 5.70 -28.82 -10.05
N ASP A 34 5.46 -27.53 -10.27
CA ASP A 34 6.14 -26.77 -11.34
C ASP A 34 7.49 -26.22 -10.85
N ALA A 35 8.53 -26.36 -11.68
CA ALA A 35 9.89 -25.94 -11.34
C ALA A 35 10.06 -24.41 -11.16
N HIS A 36 9.11 -23.61 -11.64
CA HIS A 36 9.12 -22.15 -11.51
C HIS A 36 8.30 -21.65 -10.34
N ALA A 37 7.61 -22.54 -9.59
CA ALA A 37 6.90 -22.19 -8.38
C ALA A 37 7.88 -21.66 -7.31
N GLY A 38 7.43 -20.73 -6.48
CA GLY A 38 8.21 -20.13 -5.39
C GLY A 38 7.77 -18.71 -5.04
N LYS A 39 8.36 -18.13 -3.98
CA LYS A 39 8.05 -16.78 -3.51
C LYS A 39 8.70 -15.71 -4.38
N TRP A 40 8.07 -15.38 -5.49
CA TRP A 40 8.49 -14.34 -6.42
C TRP A 40 7.30 -13.86 -7.27
N HIS A 41 7.47 -12.81 -8.05
CA HIS A 41 6.37 -12.16 -8.77
C HIS A 41 5.95 -12.89 -10.08
N ARG A 42 6.65 -13.92 -10.51
CA ARG A 42 6.34 -14.71 -11.73
C ARG A 42 6.07 -16.17 -11.40
N GLN A 43 5.14 -16.41 -10.46
CA GLN A 43 4.81 -17.78 -9.99
C GLN A 43 4.13 -18.62 -11.06
N VAL A 44 3.26 -17.99 -11.86
CA VAL A 44 2.49 -18.63 -12.93
C VAL A 44 2.61 -17.79 -14.19
N SER A 45 2.85 -18.41 -15.33
CA SER A 45 2.88 -17.75 -16.64
C SER A 45 1.63 -18.08 -17.44
N LEU A 46 1.00 -17.07 -18.06
CA LEU A 46 -0.23 -17.19 -18.82
C LEU A 46 0.01 -16.72 -20.27
N LEU A 47 -0.69 -17.33 -21.23
CA LEU A 47 -0.67 -16.94 -22.62
C LEU A 47 -2.07 -17.11 -23.24
N SER A 48 -2.47 -16.17 -24.13
CA SER A 48 -3.73 -16.22 -24.84
C SER A 48 -3.73 -17.34 -25.89
N ALA A 49 -4.79 -18.13 -25.90
CA ALA A 49 -5.00 -19.16 -26.91
C ALA A 49 -5.04 -18.58 -28.31
N GLU A 50 -5.69 -17.43 -28.49
CA GLU A 50 -5.82 -16.72 -29.76
C GLU A 50 -4.46 -16.31 -30.31
N LYS A 51 -3.53 -15.89 -29.43
CA LYS A 51 -2.15 -15.53 -29.82
C LYS A 51 -1.34 -16.76 -30.21
N ILE A 52 -1.53 -17.89 -29.53
CA ILE A 52 -0.90 -19.16 -29.89
C ILE A 52 -1.42 -19.65 -31.24
N ASP A 53 -2.72 -19.63 -31.46
CA ASP A 53 -3.35 -20.06 -32.71
C ASP A 53 -2.96 -19.17 -33.88
N ALA A 54 -2.92 -17.87 -33.71
CA ALA A 54 -2.37 -16.95 -34.71
C ALA A 54 -0.90 -17.24 -35.05
N PHE A 55 -0.11 -17.67 -34.08
CA PHE A 55 1.29 -18.05 -34.30
C PHE A 55 1.39 -19.41 -35.03
N ARG A 56 0.52 -20.38 -34.70
CA ARG A 56 0.39 -21.66 -35.40
C ARG A 56 -0.04 -21.47 -36.86
N ALA A 57 -1.00 -20.58 -37.13
CA ALA A 57 -1.45 -20.25 -38.48
C ALA A 57 -0.34 -19.72 -39.41
N ARG A 58 0.74 -19.20 -38.85
CA ARG A 58 1.95 -18.77 -39.58
C ARG A 58 2.94 -19.89 -39.88
N GLY A 59 2.51 -21.16 -39.67
CA GLY A 59 3.29 -22.35 -39.97
C GLY A 59 4.11 -22.92 -38.80
N ALA A 60 3.91 -22.41 -37.57
CA ALA A 60 4.60 -22.93 -36.42
C ALA A 60 3.98 -24.26 -35.94
N GLN A 61 4.74 -25.34 -35.98
CA GLN A 61 4.36 -26.59 -35.32
C GLN A 61 4.85 -26.53 -33.86
N ILE A 62 3.94 -26.22 -32.96
CA ILE A 62 4.21 -26.05 -31.52
C ILE A 62 3.11 -26.70 -30.70
N ASP A 63 3.49 -27.39 -29.65
CA ASP A 63 2.60 -27.97 -28.66
C ASP A 63 2.27 -26.96 -27.56
N ASN A 64 1.27 -27.24 -26.74
CA ASN A 64 0.98 -26.46 -25.53
C ASN A 64 2.17 -26.58 -24.56
N GLY A 65 2.53 -25.46 -23.89
CA GLY A 65 3.69 -25.42 -23.00
C GLY A 65 5.02 -25.09 -23.67
N ALA A 66 5.06 -25.02 -25.01
CA ALA A 66 6.30 -24.78 -25.76
C ALA A 66 6.95 -23.43 -25.53
N PHE A 67 6.19 -22.38 -25.25
CA PHE A 67 6.70 -21.04 -24.89
C PHE A 67 7.11 -20.94 -23.41
N GLY A 68 6.87 -22.01 -22.62
CA GLY A 68 7.08 -22.06 -21.18
C GLY A 68 5.90 -21.51 -20.39
N GLU A 69 4.75 -21.33 -21.01
CA GLU A 69 3.50 -20.92 -20.36
C GLU A 69 2.92 -22.06 -19.50
N ASN A 70 2.37 -21.69 -18.35
CA ASN A 70 1.66 -22.60 -17.47
C ASN A 70 0.19 -22.73 -17.87
N LEU A 71 -0.49 -21.60 -18.06
CA LEU A 71 -1.91 -21.59 -18.36
C LEU A 71 -2.16 -21.00 -19.75
N ILE A 72 -2.97 -21.70 -20.54
CA ILE A 72 -3.46 -21.21 -21.82
C ILE A 72 -4.94 -20.89 -21.63
N ILE A 73 -5.30 -19.62 -21.79
CA ILE A 73 -6.64 -19.13 -21.53
C ILE A 73 -7.15 -18.42 -22.79
N SER A 74 -8.40 -18.71 -23.18
CA SER A 74 -9.10 -18.04 -24.27
C SER A 74 -9.99 -16.90 -23.76
N GLY A 75 -10.34 -15.97 -24.65
CA GLY A 75 -11.30 -14.89 -24.41
C GLY A 75 -10.70 -13.60 -23.85
N PHE A 76 -9.34 -13.50 -23.72
CA PHE A 76 -8.70 -12.30 -23.20
C PHE A 76 -7.48 -11.88 -24.03
N ASP A 77 -7.34 -10.58 -24.24
CA ASP A 77 -6.11 -9.95 -24.72
C ASP A 77 -5.28 -9.44 -23.54
N PHE A 78 -4.48 -10.31 -22.94
CA PHE A 78 -3.73 -10.06 -21.72
C PHE A 78 -2.85 -8.81 -21.77
N LYS A 79 -2.25 -8.53 -22.93
CA LYS A 79 -1.35 -7.38 -23.11
C LYS A 79 -2.04 -6.04 -22.83
N ASN A 80 -3.35 -5.96 -23.07
CA ASN A 80 -4.14 -4.75 -22.90
C ASN A 80 -4.82 -4.68 -21.51
N LEU A 81 -4.61 -5.70 -20.65
CA LEU A 81 -5.12 -5.67 -19.29
C LEU A 81 -4.17 -4.91 -18.35
N PRO A 82 -4.69 -4.09 -17.42
CA PRO A 82 -3.87 -3.44 -16.42
C PRO A 82 -3.17 -4.44 -15.49
N LEU A 83 -1.95 -4.12 -15.06
CA LEU A 83 -1.29 -4.86 -13.96
C LEU A 83 -2.19 -4.81 -12.72
N GLY A 84 -2.22 -5.92 -11.96
CA GLY A 84 -3.13 -6.10 -10.83
C GLY A 84 -4.51 -6.66 -11.22
N THR A 85 -4.79 -6.86 -12.51
CA THR A 85 -5.98 -7.61 -12.94
C THR A 85 -5.95 -9.02 -12.35
N ARG A 86 -7.08 -9.47 -11.80
CA ARG A 86 -7.21 -10.79 -11.19
C ARG A 86 -7.99 -11.72 -12.10
N PHE A 87 -7.56 -12.98 -12.11
CA PHE A 87 -8.20 -14.09 -12.81
C PHE A 87 -8.75 -15.07 -11.78
N CYS A 88 -10.07 -15.23 -11.73
CA CYS A 88 -10.72 -16.26 -10.91
C CYS A 88 -10.91 -17.51 -11.75
N ILE A 89 -10.40 -18.66 -11.27
CA ILE A 89 -10.50 -19.97 -11.92
C ILE A 89 -10.97 -20.95 -10.83
N GLY A 90 -12.24 -21.33 -10.83
CA GLY A 90 -12.82 -22.04 -9.70
C GLY A 90 -12.65 -21.25 -8.39
N ASP A 91 -12.06 -21.88 -7.36
CA ASP A 91 -11.76 -21.22 -6.08
C ASP A 91 -10.45 -20.43 -6.08
N ALA A 92 -9.59 -20.62 -7.08
CA ALA A 92 -8.29 -19.98 -7.15
C ALA A 92 -8.38 -18.56 -7.70
N ILE A 93 -7.51 -17.67 -7.18
CA ILE A 93 -7.37 -16.29 -7.64
C ILE A 93 -5.89 -16.03 -7.95
N LEU A 94 -5.62 -15.67 -9.20
CA LEU A 94 -4.32 -15.19 -9.64
C LEU A 94 -4.37 -13.66 -9.84
N GLU A 95 -3.26 -12.97 -9.63
CA GLU A 95 -3.14 -11.54 -9.90
C GLU A 95 -1.98 -11.27 -10.84
N MET A 96 -2.25 -10.58 -11.94
CA MET A 96 -1.27 -10.24 -12.97
C MET A 96 -0.22 -9.28 -12.44
N THR A 97 1.05 -9.65 -12.55
CA THR A 97 2.18 -8.90 -11.98
C THR A 97 3.15 -8.37 -13.04
N GLN A 98 3.14 -8.92 -14.24
CA GLN A 98 4.06 -8.50 -15.29
C GLN A 98 3.52 -8.85 -16.68
N ILE A 99 3.76 -7.98 -17.65
CA ILE A 99 3.54 -8.22 -19.09
C ILE A 99 4.89 -8.43 -19.75
N GLY A 100 5.01 -9.49 -20.53
CA GLY A 100 6.23 -9.82 -21.26
C GLY A 100 7.40 -10.26 -20.37
N LYS A 101 8.49 -10.65 -20.99
CA LYS A 101 9.78 -10.92 -20.33
C LYS A 101 10.95 -10.65 -21.28
N GLN A 102 12.04 -10.16 -20.77
CA GLN A 102 13.30 -10.16 -21.52
C GLN A 102 13.90 -11.57 -21.54
N CYS A 103 14.20 -12.07 -22.74
CA CYS A 103 14.87 -13.37 -22.90
C CYS A 103 16.36 -13.12 -23.12
N HIS A 104 17.19 -13.63 -22.22
CA HIS A 104 18.65 -13.54 -22.33
C HIS A 104 19.26 -14.49 -23.38
N SER A 105 18.51 -15.48 -23.84
CA SER A 105 18.93 -16.44 -24.88
C SER A 105 17.77 -16.79 -25.80
N HIS A 106 18.07 -16.99 -27.08
CA HIS A 106 17.10 -17.43 -28.07
C HIS A 106 16.74 -18.90 -27.85
N CYS A 107 15.47 -19.17 -27.52
CA CYS A 107 14.94 -20.53 -27.37
C CYS A 107 14.77 -21.24 -28.72
N ALA A 108 14.43 -22.52 -28.71
CA ALA A 108 14.24 -23.32 -29.92
C ALA A 108 13.18 -22.71 -30.86
N ILE A 109 12.11 -22.15 -30.33
CA ILE A 109 11.03 -21.49 -31.09
C ILE A 109 11.59 -20.25 -31.80
N TYR A 110 12.32 -19.38 -31.12
CA TYR A 110 12.94 -18.20 -31.74
C TYR A 110 13.91 -18.59 -32.87
N LYS A 111 14.72 -19.63 -32.66
CA LYS A 111 15.66 -20.12 -33.67
C LYS A 111 14.95 -20.66 -34.94
N ARG A 112 13.76 -21.27 -34.76
CA ARG A 112 12.98 -21.86 -35.87
C ARG A 112 12.15 -20.82 -36.62
N MET A 113 11.50 -19.91 -35.88
CA MET A 113 10.49 -18.98 -36.40
C MET A 113 11.00 -17.54 -36.57
N GLY A 114 12.20 -17.22 -36.07
CA GLY A 114 12.75 -15.86 -36.05
C GLY A 114 12.15 -14.94 -34.98
N GLU A 115 11.11 -15.40 -34.27
CA GLU A 115 10.44 -14.64 -33.21
C GLU A 115 9.80 -15.55 -32.15
N CYS A 116 9.38 -14.93 -31.03
CA CYS A 116 8.64 -15.60 -29.94
C CYS A 116 7.59 -14.62 -29.42
N ILE A 117 6.38 -15.11 -29.12
CA ILE A 117 5.28 -14.28 -28.61
C ILE A 117 5.37 -14.02 -27.10
N MET A 118 6.01 -14.91 -26.34
CA MET A 118 6.10 -14.79 -24.87
C MET A 118 6.72 -13.48 -24.36
N PRO A 119 7.75 -12.88 -25.02
CA PRO A 119 8.27 -11.58 -24.60
C PRO A 119 7.30 -10.42 -24.71
N LYS A 120 6.31 -10.51 -25.59
CA LYS A 120 5.40 -9.39 -25.92
C LYS A 120 3.96 -9.66 -25.44
N GLU A 121 3.51 -10.89 -25.51
CA GLU A 121 2.10 -11.26 -25.29
C GLU A 121 1.91 -12.12 -24.04
N GLY A 122 2.98 -12.73 -23.49
CA GLY A 122 2.91 -13.53 -22.28
C GLY A 122 2.79 -12.66 -21.05
N VAL A 123 2.02 -13.10 -20.06
CA VAL A 123 1.89 -12.42 -18.77
C VAL A 123 2.26 -13.36 -17.64
N PHE A 124 2.59 -12.78 -16.50
CA PHE A 124 2.93 -13.49 -15.28
C PHE A 124 2.01 -13.07 -14.16
N ALA A 125 1.74 -14.02 -13.26
CA ALA A 125 0.85 -13.79 -12.13
C ALA A 125 1.41 -14.41 -10.85
N VAL A 126 0.94 -13.91 -9.72
CA VAL A 126 1.07 -14.52 -8.40
C VAL A 126 -0.26 -15.16 -8.01
N VAL A 127 -0.21 -16.19 -7.18
CA VAL A 127 -1.39 -16.83 -6.63
C VAL A 127 -1.79 -16.12 -5.34
N ILE A 128 -2.94 -15.44 -5.36
CA ILE A 128 -3.51 -14.75 -4.20
C ILE A 128 -4.29 -15.71 -3.31
N ARG A 129 -5.09 -16.59 -3.93
CA ARG A 129 -5.83 -17.65 -3.26
C ARG A 129 -5.61 -18.95 -4.01
N GLY A 130 -5.23 -19.99 -3.28
CA GLY A 130 -5.04 -21.34 -3.83
C GLY A 130 -6.36 -22.04 -4.15
N GLY A 131 -6.26 -23.13 -4.91
CA GLY A 131 -7.39 -23.97 -5.28
C GLY A 131 -7.00 -24.96 -6.37
N GLN A 132 -7.86 -25.97 -6.59
CA GLN A 132 -7.73 -26.90 -7.71
C GLN A 132 -8.27 -26.23 -8.97
N ILE A 133 -7.54 -26.41 -10.08
CA ILE A 133 -7.94 -25.95 -11.41
C ILE A 133 -7.92 -27.11 -12.40
N HIS A 134 -8.86 -27.09 -13.35
CA HIS A 134 -9.01 -28.11 -14.37
C HIS A 134 -9.04 -27.50 -15.77
N ALA A 135 -8.50 -28.19 -16.73
CA ALA A 135 -8.69 -27.80 -18.13
C ALA A 135 -10.20 -27.83 -18.45
N GLY A 136 -10.68 -26.69 -18.99
CA GLY A 136 -12.10 -26.46 -19.24
C GLY A 136 -12.80 -25.56 -18.24
N ASP A 137 -12.15 -25.20 -17.12
CA ASP A 137 -12.72 -24.26 -16.16
C ASP A 137 -12.98 -22.88 -16.76
N GLU A 138 -14.05 -22.24 -16.31
CA GLU A 138 -14.34 -20.85 -16.65
C GLU A 138 -13.37 -19.92 -15.95
N VAL A 139 -13.00 -18.83 -16.65
CA VAL A 139 -12.12 -17.78 -16.13
C VAL A 139 -12.87 -16.48 -16.11
N GLU A 140 -13.01 -15.91 -14.93
CA GLU A 140 -13.60 -14.59 -14.71
C GLU A 140 -12.49 -13.57 -14.46
N LEU A 141 -12.64 -12.37 -15.03
CA LEU A 141 -11.76 -11.23 -14.75
C LEU A 141 -12.33 -10.36 -13.65
N ILE A 142 -11.50 -10.07 -12.66
CA ILE A 142 -11.74 -8.97 -11.73
C ILE A 142 -10.79 -7.85 -12.13
N PRO A 143 -11.30 -6.69 -12.56
CA PRO A 143 -10.47 -5.54 -12.92
C PRO A 143 -9.54 -5.13 -11.80
N ALA A 144 -8.38 -4.59 -12.15
CA ALA A 144 -7.43 -4.06 -11.19
C ALA A 144 -8.09 -2.96 -10.34
N ASN A 145 -8.06 -3.13 -9.03
CA ASN A 145 -8.56 -2.14 -8.08
C ASN A 145 -7.43 -1.71 -7.14
N ILE A 146 -6.91 -0.50 -7.38
CA ILE A 146 -5.79 0.06 -6.62
C ILE A 146 -6.13 0.21 -5.12
N TYR A 147 -7.38 0.54 -4.81
CA TYR A 147 -7.84 0.75 -3.43
C TYR A 147 -8.00 -0.59 -2.69
N ALA A 148 -8.50 -1.63 -3.36
CA ALA A 148 -8.54 -2.97 -2.80
C ALA A 148 -7.11 -3.50 -2.52
N SER A 149 -6.16 -3.25 -3.42
CA SER A 149 -4.77 -3.64 -3.22
C SER A 149 -4.09 -2.88 -2.08
N ILE A 150 -4.48 -1.63 -1.81
CA ILE A 150 -4.06 -0.88 -0.62
C ILE A 150 -4.60 -1.56 0.65
N LYS A 151 -5.86 -2.00 0.65
CA LYS A 151 -6.49 -2.65 1.81
C LYS A 151 -5.90 -4.04 2.09
N ASP A 152 -5.69 -4.82 1.04
CA ASP A 152 -5.22 -6.20 1.11
C ASP A 152 -3.69 -6.35 1.27
N ARG A 153 -2.95 -5.24 1.35
CA ARG A 153 -1.49 -5.29 1.49
C ARG A 153 -1.07 -5.95 2.81
N PRO A 154 0.08 -6.63 2.84
CA PRO A 154 0.67 -7.09 4.09
C PRO A 154 0.91 -5.90 5.04
N ALA A 155 0.64 -6.10 6.34
CA ALA A 155 0.75 -5.03 7.34
C ALA A 155 2.14 -4.39 7.40
N ASP A 156 3.18 -5.18 7.17
CA ASP A 156 4.59 -4.75 7.25
C ASP A 156 5.14 -4.25 5.90
N SER A 157 4.32 -4.21 4.83
CA SER A 157 4.77 -3.81 3.50
C SER A 157 4.93 -2.30 3.37
N ARG A 158 5.97 -1.88 2.67
CA ARG A 158 6.15 -0.49 2.26
C ARG A 158 5.25 -0.19 1.08
N CYS A 159 4.28 0.69 1.26
CA CYS A 159 3.28 1.00 0.25
C CYS A 159 3.37 2.46 -0.18
N GLU A 160 3.52 2.71 -1.48
CA GLU A 160 3.59 4.04 -2.08
C GLU A 160 2.60 4.16 -3.24
N LEU A 161 1.72 5.14 -3.17
CA LEU A 161 0.80 5.49 -4.25
C LEU A 161 1.33 6.71 -4.99
N LEU A 162 1.59 6.54 -6.27
CA LEU A 162 1.97 7.60 -7.20
C LEU A 162 0.75 8.03 -8.01
N THR A 163 0.53 9.33 -8.12
CA THR A 163 -0.55 9.91 -8.94
C THR A 163 0.02 11.00 -9.82
N VAL A 164 -0.19 10.93 -11.12
CA VAL A 164 0.12 12.03 -12.04
C VAL A 164 -0.92 13.12 -11.84
N ILE A 165 -0.49 14.34 -11.50
CA ILE A 165 -1.40 15.43 -11.12
C ILE A 165 -1.60 16.49 -12.20
N GLU A 166 -0.75 16.50 -13.26
CA GLU A 166 -0.81 17.47 -14.37
C GLU A 166 -0.53 16.82 -15.73
N GLY A 167 -0.99 17.45 -16.80
CA GLY A 167 -0.71 17.05 -18.18
C GLY A 167 -1.70 16.00 -18.73
N ALA A 168 -1.32 15.38 -19.86
CA ALA A 168 -2.17 14.43 -20.60
C ALA A 168 -2.49 13.16 -19.80
N TYR A 169 -1.62 12.78 -18.88
CA TYR A 169 -1.73 11.58 -18.05
C TYR A 169 -2.31 11.87 -16.65
N ALA A 170 -2.81 13.08 -16.42
CA ALA A 170 -3.38 13.45 -15.12
C ALA A 170 -4.48 12.46 -14.67
N GLY A 171 -4.39 12.00 -13.41
CA GLY A 171 -5.25 10.98 -12.84
C GLY A 171 -4.75 9.53 -13.02
N GLU A 172 -3.68 9.28 -13.80
CA GLU A 172 -3.07 7.95 -13.84
C GLU A 172 -2.32 7.65 -12.54
N LYS A 173 -2.40 6.39 -12.09
CA LYS A 173 -1.89 5.96 -10.79
C LYS A 173 -1.07 4.69 -10.87
N ALA A 174 -0.07 4.58 -9.99
CA ALA A 174 0.60 3.31 -9.71
C ALA A 174 0.77 3.10 -8.21
N LEU A 175 0.49 1.88 -7.77
CA LEU A 175 0.72 1.42 -6.40
C LEU A 175 1.97 0.57 -6.37
N TYR A 176 2.95 1.01 -5.59
CA TYR A 176 4.16 0.26 -5.29
C TYR A 176 4.01 -0.41 -3.93
N ILE A 177 4.33 -1.69 -3.86
CA ILE A 177 4.47 -2.43 -2.60
C ILE A 177 5.86 -3.02 -2.58
N ASP A 178 6.64 -2.70 -1.55
CA ASP A 178 8.06 -3.10 -1.38
C ASP A 178 8.93 -2.78 -2.61
N GLY A 179 8.71 -1.57 -3.18
CA GLY A 179 9.47 -1.06 -4.33
C GLY A 179 9.10 -1.68 -5.68
N ARG A 180 8.00 -2.44 -5.78
CA ARG A 180 7.51 -3.05 -7.02
C ARG A 180 6.11 -2.57 -7.33
N ILE A 181 5.83 -2.34 -8.61
CA ILE A 181 4.47 -2.03 -9.07
C ILE A 181 3.58 -3.23 -8.77
N ARG A 182 2.52 -3.00 -8.00
CA ARG A 182 1.47 -3.98 -7.71
C ARG A 182 0.24 -3.78 -8.60
N VAL A 183 -0.17 -2.53 -8.76
CA VAL A 183 -1.28 -2.13 -9.62
C VAL A 183 -0.86 -0.88 -10.36
N ALA A 184 -1.14 -0.80 -11.65
CA ALA A 184 -0.95 0.40 -12.45
C ALA A 184 -2.18 0.65 -13.32
N CYS A 185 -2.72 1.85 -13.24
CA CYS A 185 -3.86 2.32 -14.02
C CYS A 185 -3.40 3.48 -14.90
N GLY A 186 -3.32 3.22 -16.22
CA GLY A 186 -2.87 4.19 -17.20
C GLY A 186 -1.63 3.77 -17.99
N SER A 187 -1.39 4.44 -19.09
CA SER A 187 -0.36 4.07 -20.07
C SER A 187 1.04 4.51 -19.68
N VAL A 188 1.16 5.56 -18.86
CA VAL A 188 2.45 6.13 -18.45
C VAL A 188 3.30 5.15 -17.62
N TRP A 189 2.65 4.15 -17.01
CA TRP A 189 3.29 3.16 -16.13
C TRP A 189 3.72 1.88 -16.86
N ALA A 190 3.47 1.77 -18.18
CA ALA A 190 3.78 0.58 -18.98
C ALA A 190 5.29 0.41 -19.22
N ASP A 191 6.03 1.51 -19.33
CA ASP A 191 7.48 1.53 -19.39
C ASP A 191 8.03 1.83 -17.99
N GLU A 192 9.12 1.17 -17.57
CA GLU A 192 9.80 1.50 -16.31
C GLU A 192 10.08 3.01 -16.29
N ILE A 193 9.35 3.74 -15.42
CA ILE A 193 9.60 5.17 -15.28
C ILE A 193 11.03 5.32 -14.75
N ASN A 194 11.92 5.82 -15.59
CA ASN A 194 13.17 6.36 -15.12
C ASN A 194 12.82 7.54 -14.21
N ASP A 195 13.26 7.50 -12.95
CA ASP A 195 13.10 8.59 -11.96
C ASP A 195 13.59 9.97 -12.44
N ASN A 196 14.17 10.04 -13.63
CA ASN A 196 14.73 11.21 -14.30
C ASN A 196 13.84 11.80 -15.40
N ASP A 197 12.62 11.29 -15.65
CA ASP A 197 11.71 11.94 -16.58
C ASP A 197 11.04 13.15 -15.91
N ASN A 198 11.73 14.31 -15.98
CA ASN A 198 11.28 15.60 -15.44
C ASN A 198 10.00 16.15 -16.11
N SER A 199 9.35 15.41 -17.00
CA SER A 199 8.16 15.86 -17.73
C SER A 199 6.85 15.60 -16.97
N LEU A 200 6.86 14.74 -15.95
CA LEU A 200 5.67 14.36 -15.20
C LEU A 200 5.64 15.01 -13.80
N VAL A 201 4.53 15.66 -13.48
CA VAL A 201 4.28 16.15 -12.12
C VAL A 201 3.56 15.06 -11.34
N ILE A 202 4.28 14.40 -10.43
CA ILE A 202 3.78 13.24 -9.68
C ILE A 202 3.62 13.59 -8.20
N PHE A 203 2.43 13.34 -7.66
CA PHE A 203 2.18 13.35 -6.23
C PHE A 203 2.49 11.95 -5.66
N LYS A 204 3.44 11.89 -4.73
CA LYS A 204 3.86 10.67 -4.04
C LYS A 204 3.22 10.62 -2.66
N GLN A 205 2.41 9.58 -2.43
CA GLN A 205 1.75 9.35 -1.14
C GLN A 205 2.27 8.04 -0.54
N GLN A 206 3.00 8.14 0.56
CA GLN A 206 3.37 6.94 1.32
C GLN A 206 2.18 6.51 2.18
N ILE A 207 1.69 5.31 1.92
CA ILE A 207 0.60 4.70 2.66
C ILE A 207 1.22 3.77 3.69
N GLY A 208 1.32 4.26 4.94
CA GLY A 208 1.92 3.49 6.04
C GLY A 208 0.96 2.49 6.66
N SER A 209 1.52 1.40 7.21
CA SER A 209 0.98 0.72 8.37
C SER A 209 0.99 1.71 9.56
N ARG A 210 0.24 1.40 10.62
CA ARG A 210 0.38 2.14 11.88
C ARG A 210 1.84 2.09 12.32
N PRO A 211 2.51 3.23 12.61
CA PRO A 211 3.91 3.20 13.03
C PRO A 211 4.03 2.40 14.33
N ARG A 212 5.05 1.57 14.44
CA ARG A 212 5.24 0.76 15.63
C ARG A 212 5.81 1.61 16.77
N LEU A 213 5.15 1.56 17.92
CA LEU A 213 5.66 2.10 19.18
C LEU A 213 6.14 0.94 20.05
N ILE A 214 7.46 0.76 20.13
CA ILE A 214 8.11 -0.34 20.82
C ILE A 214 8.61 0.17 22.17
N ILE A 215 7.96 -0.29 23.25
CA ILE A 215 8.23 0.14 24.62
C ILE A 215 9.01 -0.97 25.34
N CYS A 216 10.24 -0.68 25.75
CA CYS A 216 11.07 -1.56 26.58
C CYS A 216 10.82 -1.24 28.05
N GLY A 217 10.07 -2.11 28.72
CA GLY A 217 9.64 -1.98 30.10
C GLY A 217 8.13 -1.81 30.28
N GLY A 218 7.51 -2.57 31.19
CA GLY A 218 6.06 -2.63 31.45
C GLY A 218 5.63 -1.94 32.76
N GLY A 219 6.36 -0.91 33.21
CA GLY A 219 6.07 -0.18 34.47
C GLY A 219 4.79 0.69 34.39
N HIS A 220 4.52 1.43 35.47
CA HIS A 220 3.29 2.25 35.56
C HIS A 220 3.22 3.34 34.48
N VAL A 221 4.34 4.01 34.18
CA VAL A 221 4.39 5.03 33.11
C VAL A 221 4.18 4.37 31.73
N SER A 222 4.75 3.20 31.51
CA SER A 222 4.54 2.43 30.30
C SER A 222 3.05 2.07 30.11
N ALA A 223 2.38 1.58 31.15
CA ALA A 223 0.97 1.26 31.08
C ALA A 223 0.10 2.51 30.79
N ALA A 224 0.47 3.68 31.35
CA ALA A 224 -0.20 4.94 31.02
C ALA A 224 0.07 5.37 29.57
N LEU A 225 1.32 5.21 29.08
CA LEU A 225 1.70 5.49 27.71
C LEU A 225 0.94 4.60 26.72
N VAL A 226 0.82 3.30 26.99
CA VAL A 226 0.03 2.36 26.18
C VAL A 226 -1.41 2.83 26.03
N ARG A 227 -2.10 3.18 27.15
CA ARG A 227 -3.47 3.71 27.10
C ARG A 227 -3.62 4.98 26.25
N MET A 228 -2.67 5.88 26.31
CA MET A 228 -2.71 7.11 25.49
C MET A 228 -2.38 6.83 24.03
N ALA A 229 -1.40 5.99 23.77
CA ALA A 229 -0.98 5.63 22.42
C ALA A 229 -2.06 4.85 21.66
N SER A 230 -2.91 4.08 22.33
CA SER A 230 -4.02 3.34 21.70
C SER A 230 -5.06 4.27 21.04
N LEU A 231 -5.13 5.54 21.46
CA LEU A 231 -5.97 6.58 20.84
C LEU A 231 -5.32 7.24 19.60
N LEU A 232 -4.04 6.94 19.32
CA LEU A 232 -3.21 7.69 18.37
C LEU A 232 -2.72 6.84 17.18
N ALA A 233 -3.42 5.76 16.89
CA ALA A 233 -3.15 4.89 15.74
C ALA A 233 -1.69 4.39 15.64
N PHE A 234 -1.07 4.03 16.76
CA PHE A 234 0.16 3.26 16.82
C PHE A 234 -0.11 1.75 16.86
N ASP A 235 0.78 0.95 16.32
CA ASP A 235 0.89 -0.48 16.60
C ASP A 235 1.81 -0.64 17.82
N ILE A 236 1.24 -1.00 18.99
CA ILE A 236 1.89 -0.87 20.29
C ILE A 236 2.51 -2.19 20.70
N TRP A 237 3.82 -2.21 20.81
CA TRP A 237 4.62 -3.35 21.25
C TRP A 237 5.22 -3.07 22.62
N VAL A 238 5.12 -4.03 23.55
CA VAL A 238 5.76 -3.94 24.86
C VAL A 238 6.67 -5.15 25.06
N ILE A 239 7.91 -4.91 25.39
CA ILE A 239 8.91 -5.92 25.78
C ILE A 239 9.16 -5.75 27.27
N GLU A 240 8.96 -6.82 28.06
CA GLU A 240 9.16 -6.78 29.52
C GLU A 240 9.70 -8.13 30.00
N ASP A 241 10.69 -8.11 30.89
CA ASP A 241 11.32 -9.33 31.41
C ASP A 241 10.55 -9.99 32.57
N ARG A 242 9.55 -9.29 33.15
CA ARG A 242 8.78 -9.77 34.31
C ARG A 242 7.31 -10.06 33.94
N PRO A 243 6.83 -11.29 34.17
CA PRO A 243 5.46 -11.67 33.74
C PRO A 243 4.35 -10.74 34.26
N LEU A 244 4.43 -10.32 35.52
CA LEU A 244 3.41 -9.45 36.15
C LEU A 244 3.28 -8.10 35.39
N PHE A 245 4.40 -7.51 34.97
CA PHE A 245 4.39 -6.23 34.25
C PHE A 245 4.04 -6.40 32.78
N ALA A 246 4.37 -7.54 32.18
CA ALA A 246 3.89 -7.90 30.84
C ALA A 246 2.35 -8.03 30.84
N ASP A 247 1.75 -8.65 31.85
CA ASP A 247 0.30 -8.73 31.99
C ASP A 247 -0.36 -7.36 32.21
N ASN A 248 0.30 -6.43 32.92
CA ASN A 248 -0.17 -5.06 33.06
C ASN A 248 -0.20 -4.33 31.72
N ALA A 249 0.82 -4.53 30.86
CA ALA A 249 0.85 -3.96 29.52
C ALA A 249 -0.29 -4.48 28.62
N LYS A 250 -0.58 -5.79 28.69
CA LYS A 250 -1.76 -6.38 28.01
C LYS A 250 -3.07 -5.74 28.46
N ARG A 251 -3.27 -5.60 29.79
CA ARG A 251 -4.47 -4.96 30.36
C ARG A 251 -4.57 -3.47 29.98
N ALA A 252 -3.43 -2.81 29.74
CA ALA A 252 -3.41 -1.42 29.30
C ALA A 252 -3.80 -1.24 27.82
N GLY A 253 -3.87 -2.32 27.03
CA GLY A 253 -4.28 -2.30 25.63
C GLY A 253 -3.12 -2.33 24.62
N ALA A 254 -1.95 -2.87 24.98
CA ALA A 254 -0.88 -3.11 24.02
C ALA A 254 -1.29 -4.18 23.00
N ASP A 255 -1.04 -3.92 21.70
CA ASP A 255 -1.37 -4.84 20.61
C ASP A 255 -0.50 -6.12 20.70
N HIS A 256 0.78 -5.94 21.05
CA HIS A 256 1.76 -7.03 21.16
C HIS A 256 2.55 -6.92 22.47
N VAL A 257 2.62 -8.02 23.21
CA VAL A 257 3.40 -8.08 24.46
C VAL A 257 4.31 -9.30 24.43
N ILE A 258 5.62 -9.05 24.54
CA ILE A 258 6.64 -10.09 24.59
C ILE A 258 7.24 -10.11 26.00
N CYS A 259 7.04 -11.21 26.72
CA CYS A 259 7.66 -11.43 28.03
C CYS A 259 8.97 -12.18 27.82
N GLY A 260 10.11 -11.47 27.92
CA GLY A 260 11.42 -12.07 27.66
C GLY A 260 12.59 -11.12 27.88
N ASP A 261 13.79 -11.61 27.55
CA ASP A 261 15.01 -10.84 27.61
C ASP A 261 15.02 -9.71 26.56
N TYR A 262 15.34 -8.49 26.98
CA TYR A 262 15.30 -7.29 26.13
C TYR A 262 16.25 -7.40 24.94
N LYS A 263 17.50 -7.78 25.18
CA LYS A 263 18.53 -7.85 24.14
C LYS A 263 18.18 -8.89 23.10
N LYS A 264 17.79 -10.10 23.54
CA LYS A 264 17.40 -11.19 22.64
C LYS A 264 16.20 -10.79 21.80
N THR A 265 15.13 -10.30 22.45
CA THR A 265 13.90 -9.90 21.75
C THR A 265 14.15 -8.80 20.72
N LEU A 266 14.90 -7.75 21.12
CA LEU A 266 15.25 -6.68 20.20
C LEU A 266 16.12 -7.17 19.03
N SER A 267 17.06 -8.12 19.24
CA SER A 267 17.88 -8.64 18.17
C SER A 267 17.10 -9.45 17.15
N GLU A 268 16.05 -10.16 17.58
CA GLU A 268 15.17 -10.99 16.74
C GLU A 268 14.07 -10.15 16.01
N LEU A 269 13.77 -8.95 16.52
CA LEU A 269 12.76 -8.07 15.92
C LEU A 269 13.27 -7.52 14.59
N VAL A 270 12.51 -7.78 13.51
CA VAL A 270 12.77 -7.19 12.18
C VAL A 270 12.53 -5.68 12.24
N PRO A 271 13.55 -4.83 12.01
CA PRO A 271 13.41 -3.39 12.17
C PRO A 271 12.65 -2.77 10.99
N GLN A 272 11.94 -1.66 11.28
CA GLN A 272 11.33 -0.81 10.28
C GLN A 272 11.86 0.63 10.40
N PRO A 273 12.00 1.38 9.31
CA PRO A 273 12.53 2.76 9.35
C PRO A 273 11.65 3.75 10.12
N ASP A 274 10.39 3.41 10.34
CA ASP A 274 9.38 4.18 11.08
C ASP A 274 9.08 3.62 12.49
N ASP A 275 9.98 2.81 13.04
CA ASP A 275 9.90 2.34 14.43
C ASP A 275 10.19 3.47 15.43
N TYR A 276 9.35 3.59 16.45
CA TYR A 276 9.50 4.50 17.58
C TYR A 276 9.84 3.69 18.83
N TYR A 277 11.08 3.82 19.31
CA TYR A 277 11.54 3.09 20.49
C TYR A 277 11.50 3.95 21.75
N VAL A 278 11.00 3.37 22.84
CA VAL A 278 10.93 3.99 24.16
C VAL A 278 11.56 3.07 25.20
N CYS A 279 12.68 3.48 25.79
CA CYS A 279 13.34 2.76 26.86
C CYS A 279 12.86 3.27 28.23
N MET A 280 12.07 2.44 28.94
CA MET A 280 11.52 2.70 30.27
C MET A 280 11.83 1.53 31.21
N THR A 281 13.04 0.98 31.13
CA THR A 281 13.41 -0.20 31.90
C THR A 281 13.67 0.15 33.36
N ARG A 282 13.74 -0.86 34.22
CA ARG A 282 13.95 -0.69 35.69
C ARG A 282 15.38 -0.30 36.08
N GLY A 283 16.33 -0.28 35.17
CA GLY A 283 17.75 -0.03 35.55
C GLY A 283 18.65 0.32 34.40
N HIS A 284 19.73 1.02 34.70
CA HIS A 284 20.73 1.50 33.75
C HIS A 284 21.27 0.41 32.83
N ARG A 285 21.55 -0.78 33.37
CA ARG A 285 22.08 -1.91 32.63
C ARG A 285 21.13 -2.30 31.47
N PHE A 286 19.85 -2.42 31.72
CA PHE A 286 18.88 -2.81 30.72
C PHE A 286 18.65 -1.70 29.69
N ASP A 287 18.72 -0.41 30.09
CA ASP A 287 18.65 0.69 29.12
C ASP A 287 19.81 0.62 28.13
N MET A 288 21.06 0.37 28.59
CA MET A 288 22.21 0.24 27.71
C MET A 288 22.09 -0.97 26.78
N GLU A 289 21.62 -2.12 27.30
CA GLU A 289 21.34 -3.30 26.48
C GLU A 289 20.33 -2.98 25.37
N CYS A 290 19.21 -2.29 25.68
CA CYS A 290 18.22 -1.88 24.71
C CYS A 290 18.79 -0.89 23.67
N LEU A 291 19.40 0.20 24.12
CA LEU A 291 19.93 1.26 23.25
C LEU A 291 21.01 0.72 22.29
N THR A 292 21.88 -0.17 22.77
CA THR A 292 22.92 -0.79 21.95
C THR A 292 22.34 -1.61 20.81
N GLU A 293 21.24 -2.35 21.03
CA GLU A 293 20.59 -3.13 20.00
C GLU A 293 19.75 -2.24 19.05
N ILE A 294 19.09 -1.20 19.57
CA ILE A 294 18.25 -0.28 18.79
C ILE A 294 19.12 0.54 17.83
N PHE A 295 20.24 1.11 18.29
CA PHE A 295 21.08 1.98 17.47
C PHE A 295 21.85 1.26 16.33
N ARG A 296 21.79 -0.06 16.26
CA ARG A 296 22.29 -0.86 15.15
C ARG A 296 21.28 -1.05 14.02
N LYS A 297 20.08 -0.52 14.18
CA LYS A 297 18.93 -0.71 13.30
C LYS A 297 18.42 0.63 12.79
N PRO A 298 17.67 0.66 11.66
CA PRO A 298 16.92 1.83 11.30
C PRO A 298 15.80 2.12 12.31
N TYR A 299 15.53 3.40 12.59
CA TYR A 299 14.47 3.85 13.49
C TYR A 299 14.01 5.25 13.13
N ALA A 300 12.79 5.60 13.56
CA ALA A 300 12.25 6.94 13.46
C ALA A 300 12.55 7.79 14.70
N TYR A 301 12.51 7.18 15.87
CA TYR A 301 12.65 7.86 17.15
C TYR A 301 13.21 6.91 18.20
N VAL A 302 14.09 7.43 19.06
CA VAL A 302 14.56 6.71 20.26
C VAL A 302 14.53 7.65 21.44
N GLY A 303 13.76 7.29 22.46
CA GLY A 303 13.67 8.01 23.71
C GLY A 303 14.00 7.15 24.92
N MET A 304 14.64 7.72 25.91
CA MET A 304 14.99 7.03 27.16
C MET A 304 14.50 7.80 28.38
N MET A 305 13.79 7.11 29.27
CA MET A 305 13.37 7.65 30.55
C MET A 305 14.55 7.72 31.52
N GLY A 306 14.75 8.88 32.10
CA GLY A 306 15.80 9.06 33.11
C GLY A 306 15.95 10.51 33.56
N SER A 307 16.69 10.70 34.67
CA SER A 307 17.06 12.04 35.11
C SER A 307 18.12 12.66 34.17
N LYS A 308 18.28 13.99 34.18
CA LYS A 308 19.34 14.68 33.44
C LYS A 308 20.74 14.08 33.73
N LYS A 309 21.02 13.71 35.00
CA LYS A 309 22.27 13.08 35.39
C LYS A 309 22.43 11.71 34.69
N ARG A 310 21.38 10.88 34.67
CA ARG A 310 21.39 9.58 34.01
C ARG A 310 21.58 9.72 32.48
N ALA A 311 20.93 10.68 31.86
CA ALA A 311 21.11 10.97 30.44
C ALA A 311 22.58 11.27 30.07
N VAL A 312 23.29 12.04 30.89
CA VAL A 312 24.70 12.35 30.67
C VAL A 312 25.56 11.08 30.75
N ILE A 313 25.30 10.21 31.75
CA ILE A 313 26.05 8.97 31.93
C ILE A 313 25.83 8.05 30.71
N VAL A 314 24.57 7.84 30.34
CA VAL A 314 24.24 6.97 29.20
C VAL A 314 24.87 7.47 27.89
N LYS A 315 24.82 8.78 27.64
CA LYS A 315 25.45 9.38 26.44
C LYS A 315 26.96 9.13 26.41
N LYS A 316 27.62 9.22 27.56
CA LYS A 316 29.07 8.91 27.70
C LYS A 316 29.34 7.44 27.45
N ASP A 317 28.54 6.53 28.03
CA ASP A 317 28.71 5.08 27.84
C ASP A 317 28.49 4.66 26.39
N LEU A 318 27.57 5.32 25.68
CA LEU A 318 27.36 5.11 24.24
C LEU A 318 28.57 5.59 23.42
N GLU A 319 29.17 6.73 23.77
CA GLU A 319 30.38 7.23 23.14
C GLU A 319 31.56 6.26 23.36
N GLU A 320 31.76 5.78 24.60
CA GLU A 320 32.74 4.77 24.93
C GLU A 320 32.51 3.42 24.22
N SER A 321 31.24 3.12 23.88
CA SER A 321 30.83 1.96 23.09
C SER A 321 30.99 2.13 21.59
N GLY A 322 31.49 3.29 21.11
CA GLY A 322 31.85 3.55 19.73
C GLY A 322 30.68 4.06 18.83
N PHE A 323 29.57 4.51 19.42
CA PHE A 323 28.50 5.13 18.65
C PHE A 323 28.84 6.57 18.22
N SER A 324 28.41 6.99 17.03
CA SER A 324 28.70 8.32 16.51
C SER A 324 28.00 9.41 17.31
N GLN A 325 28.55 10.62 17.33
CA GLN A 325 27.95 11.79 17.99
C GLN A 325 26.57 12.10 17.42
N GLU A 326 26.32 11.85 16.15
CA GLU A 326 25.03 12.06 15.52
C GLU A 326 23.95 11.16 16.14
N ILE A 327 24.24 9.87 16.34
CA ILE A 327 23.34 8.91 17.00
C ILE A 327 23.09 9.33 18.46
N ILE A 328 24.14 9.73 19.18
CA ILE A 328 24.04 10.14 20.59
C ILE A 328 23.22 11.42 20.76
N LEU A 329 23.35 12.38 19.85
CA LEU A 329 22.57 13.61 19.84
C LEU A 329 21.09 13.36 19.46
N GLY A 330 20.83 12.35 18.65
CA GLY A 330 19.48 11.90 18.29
C GLY A 330 18.73 11.18 19.41
N LEU A 331 19.39 10.81 20.52
CA LEU A 331 18.73 10.21 21.68
C LEU A 331 17.96 11.27 22.48
N HIS A 332 16.65 11.12 22.53
CA HIS A 332 15.74 11.92 23.36
C HIS A 332 15.85 11.47 24.84
N SER A 333 16.68 12.13 25.62
CA SER A 333 16.88 11.82 27.05
C SER A 333 17.30 13.08 27.83
N PRO A 334 16.55 13.42 28.89
CA PRO A 334 15.31 12.82 29.37
C PRO A 334 14.20 12.84 28.31
N ILE A 335 13.47 11.71 28.16
CA ILE A 335 12.36 11.60 27.22
C ILE A 335 11.17 12.48 27.61
N GLY A 336 10.47 13.06 26.64
CA GLY A 336 9.24 13.83 26.80
C GLY A 336 9.43 15.34 26.81
N LEU A 337 8.37 16.04 26.46
CA LEU A 337 8.33 17.50 26.52
C LEU A 337 8.37 17.99 27.98
N ALA A 338 9.00 19.12 28.23
CA ALA A 338 9.15 19.71 29.56
C ALA A 338 7.84 20.35 30.05
N ILE A 339 6.86 19.55 30.48
CA ILE A 339 5.56 19.99 30.99
C ILE A 339 5.46 20.01 32.55
N GLY A 340 6.53 19.56 33.24
CA GLY A 340 6.55 19.51 34.69
C GLY A 340 5.78 18.35 35.30
N GLY A 341 5.52 17.27 34.54
CA GLY A 341 4.76 16.09 34.98
C GLY A 341 5.39 15.38 36.16
N GLN A 342 4.56 14.98 37.13
CA GLN A 342 4.94 14.29 38.37
C GLN A 342 4.32 12.90 38.49
N THR A 343 3.11 12.71 38.01
CA THR A 343 2.43 11.42 38.02
C THR A 343 2.82 10.54 36.83
N PRO A 344 2.65 9.23 36.91
CA PRO A 344 2.89 8.34 35.75
C PRO A 344 2.12 8.77 34.50
N GLU A 345 0.90 9.24 34.64
CA GLU A 345 0.03 9.72 33.56
C GLU A 345 0.55 11.02 32.94
N GLU A 346 0.98 11.98 33.76
CA GLU A 346 1.54 13.24 33.26
C GLU A 346 2.89 13.01 32.53
N ILE A 347 3.71 12.11 33.05
CA ILE A 347 4.96 11.72 32.39
C ILE A 347 4.64 11.03 31.05
N ALA A 348 3.69 10.12 31.02
CA ALA A 348 3.26 9.45 29.79
C ALA A 348 2.70 10.46 28.76
N LEU A 349 1.93 11.47 29.21
CA LEU A 349 1.45 12.56 28.35
C LEU A 349 2.62 13.36 27.74
N SER A 350 3.62 13.70 28.54
CA SER A 350 4.84 14.37 28.09
C SER A 350 5.55 13.56 27.00
N VAL A 351 5.70 12.25 27.21
CA VAL A 351 6.38 11.33 26.29
C VAL A 351 5.61 11.20 24.98
N ILE A 352 4.30 10.93 25.03
CA ILE A 352 3.50 10.75 23.82
C ILE A 352 3.41 12.05 23.02
N SER A 353 3.37 13.21 23.68
CA SER A 353 3.38 14.50 23.00
C SER A 353 4.67 14.75 22.22
N GLU A 354 5.84 14.39 22.78
CA GLU A 354 7.12 14.45 22.06
C GLU A 354 7.14 13.49 20.88
N ILE A 355 6.68 12.24 21.04
CA ILE A 355 6.59 11.25 19.97
C ILE A 355 5.70 11.76 18.82
N VAL A 356 4.52 12.30 19.14
CA VAL A 356 3.59 12.88 18.15
C VAL A 356 4.22 14.08 17.43
N LYS A 357 4.94 14.94 18.16
CA LYS A 357 5.68 16.06 17.56
C LYS A 357 6.70 15.55 16.56
N CYS A 358 7.57 14.62 16.94
CA CYS A 358 8.59 14.04 16.06
C CYS A 358 7.98 13.30 14.86
N LYS A 359 6.87 12.56 15.08
CA LYS A 359 6.12 11.92 14.03
C LYS A 359 5.63 12.92 12.98
N ASN A 360 5.03 14.04 13.42
CA ASN A 360 4.46 15.06 12.53
C ASN A 360 5.54 15.90 11.82
N GLU A 361 6.70 16.07 12.42
CA GLU A 361 7.85 16.74 11.81
C GLU A 361 8.54 15.92 10.73
N ARG A 362 8.54 14.60 10.84
CA ARG A 362 9.14 13.68 9.85
C ARG A 362 8.32 13.53 8.58
N THR A 363 7.10 13.96 8.56
CA THR A 363 6.07 13.92 7.50
C THR A 363 6.37 13.01 6.32
N SER A 364 5.53 11.99 6.14
CA SER A 364 5.08 11.56 4.82
C SER A 364 4.21 10.29 4.83
N CYS A 365 4.00 9.61 5.95
CA CYS A 365 3.05 8.51 5.96
C CYS A 365 1.64 9.04 6.15
N THR A 366 0.84 8.98 5.12
CA THR A 366 -0.59 9.28 5.20
C THR A 366 -1.31 8.03 5.68
N GLN A 367 -2.02 8.13 6.80
CA GLN A 367 -2.99 7.12 7.15
C GLN A 367 -4.18 7.29 6.20
N VAL A 368 -4.46 6.26 5.43
CA VAL A 368 -5.70 6.21 4.64
C VAL A 368 -6.83 5.91 5.61
N ASP A 369 -7.85 6.76 5.60
CA ASP A 369 -9.07 6.53 6.35
C ASP A 369 -9.76 5.28 5.81
N ASN A 370 -10.00 4.29 6.69
CA ASN A 370 -10.59 3.02 6.27
C ASN A 370 -12.02 3.21 5.72
N GLU A 371 -12.79 4.15 6.22
CA GLU A 371 -14.15 4.43 5.71
C GLU A 371 -14.07 4.99 4.28
N VAL A 372 -13.14 5.89 4.01
CA VAL A 372 -12.89 6.42 2.66
C VAL A 372 -12.40 5.30 1.73
N LEU A 373 -11.49 4.44 2.22
CA LEU A 373 -10.96 3.33 1.43
C LEU A 373 -12.06 2.32 1.06
N ASP A 374 -12.93 1.97 2.00
CA ASP A 374 -14.04 1.06 1.75
C ASP A 374 -15.05 1.64 0.75
N ALA A 375 -15.37 2.92 0.89
CA ALA A 375 -16.22 3.63 -0.05
C ALA A 375 -15.60 3.70 -1.47
N LEU A 376 -14.28 3.90 -1.59
CA LEU A 376 -13.56 3.89 -2.86
C LEU A 376 -13.55 2.51 -3.53
N ILE A 377 -13.40 1.45 -2.74
CA ILE A 377 -13.46 0.06 -3.24
C ILE A 377 -14.85 -0.22 -3.83
N GLU A 378 -15.89 0.19 -3.12
CA GLU A 378 -17.27 -0.01 -3.55
C GLU A 378 -17.61 0.81 -4.81
N ALA A 379 -17.22 2.09 -4.84
CA ALA A 379 -17.38 2.96 -6.00
C ALA A 379 -16.70 2.41 -7.25
N ALA A 380 -15.47 1.89 -7.13
CA ALA A 380 -14.74 1.29 -8.23
C ALA A 380 -15.40 -0.02 -8.72
N LYS A 381 -15.97 -0.84 -7.82
CA LYS A 381 -16.70 -2.07 -8.18
C LYS A 381 -17.97 -1.77 -8.95
N GLN A 382 -18.76 -0.78 -8.51
CA GLN A 382 -19.99 -0.37 -9.18
C GLN A 382 -19.71 0.05 -10.62
N ARG A 383 -18.67 0.89 -10.84
CA ARG A 383 -18.27 1.32 -12.18
C ARG A 383 -17.79 0.19 -13.09
N ALA A 384 -17.00 -0.74 -12.55
CA ALA A 384 -16.55 -1.92 -13.31
C ALA A 384 -17.75 -2.77 -13.79
N SER A 385 -18.76 -2.94 -12.95
CA SER A 385 -20.01 -3.64 -13.28
C SER A 385 -20.82 -2.92 -14.36
N GLU A 386 -20.89 -1.59 -14.33
CA GLU A 386 -21.60 -0.78 -15.33
C GLU A 386 -20.90 -0.82 -16.69
N ALA A 387 -19.57 -0.72 -16.73
CA ALA A 387 -18.80 -0.83 -17.97
C ALA A 387 -19.02 -2.17 -18.68
N GLN A 388 -19.07 -3.28 -17.93
CA GLN A 388 -19.34 -4.61 -18.49
C GLN A 388 -20.76 -4.74 -19.06
N LYS A 389 -21.75 -4.11 -18.44
CA LYS A 389 -23.15 -4.09 -18.94
C LYS A 389 -23.26 -3.30 -20.24
N THR A 390 -22.59 -2.17 -20.35
CA THR A 390 -22.60 -1.31 -21.53
C THR A 390 -21.96 -2.00 -22.74
N GLU A 391 -20.88 -2.76 -22.56
CA GLU A 391 -20.26 -3.57 -23.61
C GLU A 391 -21.16 -4.73 -24.06
N ALA A 392 -21.92 -5.35 -23.17
CA ALA A 392 -22.88 -6.42 -23.50
C ALA A 392 -24.10 -5.92 -24.26
N GLN A 393 -24.54 -4.68 -24.02
CA GLN A 393 -25.71 -4.08 -24.65
C GLN A 393 -25.46 -3.52 -26.07
N THR A 394 -24.22 -3.28 -26.46
CA THR A 394 -23.87 -2.85 -27.83
C THR A 394 -24.11 -3.95 -28.87
N THR A 395 -24.43 -5.17 -28.47
CA THR A 395 -24.72 -6.30 -29.37
C THR A 395 -26.20 -6.62 -29.54
N GLU A 396 -27.13 -5.98 -28.80
CA GLU A 396 -28.56 -6.18 -28.95
C GLU A 396 -29.32 -4.85 -28.89
N THR A 397 -29.87 -4.44 -30.05
CA THR A 397 -30.81 -3.32 -30.18
C THR A 397 -32.11 -3.65 -29.48
N GLN A 398 -32.36 -3.08 -28.29
CA GLN A 398 -33.73 -2.79 -27.82
C GLN A 398 -33.68 -1.69 -26.75
N GLU A 399 -34.44 -0.60 -27.07
CA GLU A 399 -34.75 0.50 -26.16
C GLU A 399 -35.57 -0.05 -24.98
N ALA A 400 -35.03 0.03 -23.80
CA ALA A 400 -35.76 -0.08 -22.55
C ALA A 400 -35.27 1.01 -21.61
N ASP A 401 -36.19 1.93 -21.24
CA ASP A 401 -36.07 2.95 -20.22
C ASP A 401 -35.68 2.30 -18.86
N ALA A 402 -34.38 2.17 -18.60
CA ALA A 402 -33.85 1.94 -17.28
C ALA A 402 -33.20 3.25 -16.84
N GLN A 403 -33.80 3.94 -15.90
CA GLN A 403 -33.14 4.96 -15.08
C GLN A 403 -32.03 4.28 -14.27
N GLU A 404 -30.89 4.02 -14.91
CA GLU A 404 -29.68 3.62 -14.22
C GLU A 404 -29.14 4.84 -13.46
N SER A 405 -29.07 4.72 -12.16
CA SER A 405 -28.42 5.69 -11.27
C SER A 405 -26.91 5.66 -11.54
N ASN A 406 -26.48 6.43 -12.55
CA ASN A 406 -25.04 6.58 -12.88
C ASN A 406 -24.40 7.48 -11.82
N GLU A 407 -24.20 6.92 -10.62
CA GLU A 407 -23.62 7.63 -9.49
C GLU A 407 -22.15 7.89 -9.76
N LYS A 408 -21.76 9.17 -9.77
CA LYS A 408 -20.37 9.60 -9.98
C LYS A 408 -19.71 9.90 -8.63
N TYR A 409 -18.43 9.52 -8.52
CA TYR A 409 -17.64 9.74 -7.32
C TYR A 409 -16.40 10.58 -7.62
N MET A 410 -16.08 11.49 -6.71
CA MET A 410 -14.91 12.36 -6.77
C MET A 410 -14.06 12.16 -5.51
N LEU A 411 -12.82 11.71 -5.69
CA LEU A 411 -11.83 11.67 -4.62
C LEU A 411 -11.14 13.02 -4.51
N CYS A 412 -11.17 13.60 -3.32
CA CYS A 412 -10.52 14.88 -2.99
C CYS A 412 -9.34 14.58 -2.07
N THR A 413 -8.10 14.86 -2.50
CA THR A 413 -6.88 14.59 -1.72
C THR A 413 -6.11 15.88 -1.50
N ILE A 414 -5.75 16.22 -0.26
CA ILE A 414 -4.84 17.35 0.02
C ILE A 414 -3.45 16.97 -0.48
N ILE A 415 -2.93 17.70 -1.47
CA ILE A 415 -1.60 17.46 -2.05
C ILE A 415 -0.55 18.46 -1.59
N LYS A 416 -0.98 19.64 -1.10
CA LYS A 416 -0.10 20.69 -0.57
C LYS A 416 -0.77 21.45 0.54
N LYS A 417 0.02 21.91 1.50
CA LYS A 417 -0.43 22.72 2.62
C LYS A 417 0.55 23.86 2.85
N ASN A 418 0.04 25.07 2.99
CA ASN A 418 0.80 26.25 3.36
C ASN A 418 0.18 26.90 4.61
N GLY A 419 0.97 27.16 5.64
CA GLY A 419 0.51 27.73 6.90
C GLY A 419 -0.31 26.75 7.76
N SER A 420 -1.21 27.29 8.58
CA SER A 420 -2.05 26.50 9.48
C SER A 420 -3.28 25.98 8.76
N ALA A 421 -3.43 24.68 8.67
CA ALA A 421 -4.64 24.04 8.15
C ALA A 421 -5.03 22.85 9.03
N PRO A 422 -6.33 22.54 9.18
CA PRO A 422 -6.83 21.54 10.13
C PRO A 422 -6.41 20.10 9.81
N ARG A 423 -6.04 19.81 8.57
CA ARG A 423 -5.61 18.49 8.12
C ARG A 423 -4.28 18.56 7.34
N GLY A 424 -3.57 17.44 7.32
CA GLY A 424 -2.29 17.30 6.63
C GLY A 424 -2.40 16.85 5.16
N VAL A 425 -1.28 16.94 4.45
CA VAL A 425 -1.14 16.38 3.09
C VAL A 425 -1.47 14.90 3.09
N GLY A 426 -2.16 14.42 2.04
CA GLY A 426 -2.60 13.04 1.88
C GLY A 426 -3.97 12.74 2.53
N THR A 427 -4.55 13.67 3.31
CA THR A 427 -5.92 13.51 3.82
C THR A 427 -6.91 13.46 2.67
N GLN A 428 -7.88 12.55 2.75
CA GLN A 428 -8.82 12.25 1.68
C GLN A 428 -10.27 12.43 2.12
N MET A 429 -11.11 12.80 1.16
CA MET A 429 -12.56 12.89 1.26
C MET A 429 -13.15 12.42 -0.06
N LEU A 430 -14.17 11.57 0.00
CA LEU A 430 -14.94 11.12 -1.16
C LEU A 430 -16.28 11.84 -1.21
N VAL A 431 -16.60 12.41 -2.37
CA VAL A 431 -17.87 13.10 -2.64
C VAL A 431 -18.58 12.37 -3.76
N SER A 432 -19.87 12.06 -3.61
CA SER A 432 -20.69 11.45 -4.64
C SER A 432 -21.67 12.46 -5.27
N SER A 433 -22.19 12.12 -6.44
CA SER A 433 -23.13 12.98 -7.17
C SER A 433 -24.50 13.08 -6.49
N ASP A 434 -24.87 12.14 -5.62
CA ASP A 434 -26.06 12.15 -4.76
C ASP A 434 -25.88 12.93 -3.45
N ASN A 435 -24.74 13.65 -3.31
CA ASN A 435 -24.32 14.44 -2.14
C ASN A 435 -23.90 13.64 -0.89
N ARG A 436 -23.61 12.36 -0.98
CA ARG A 436 -22.94 11.65 0.10
C ARG A 436 -21.48 12.07 0.20
N ILE A 437 -20.98 12.20 1.42
CA ILE A 437 -19.60 12.57 1.73
C ILE A 437 -19.06 11.54 2.71
N VAL A 438 -17.88 11.01 2.41
CA VAL A 438 -17.15 10.08 3.29
C VAL A 438 -15.77 10.66 3.56
N GLY A 439 -15.37 10.74 4.84
CA GLY A 439 -14.15 11.39 5.26
C GLY A 439 -14.25 12.91 5.31
N THR A 440 -13.13 13.60 5.55
CA THR A 440 -13.08 15.08 5.66
C THR A 440 -11.68 15.61 5.36
N ILE A 441 -11.60 16.75 4.70
CA ILE A 441 -10.35 17.50 4.46
C ILE A 441 -10.15 18.64 5.45
N GLY A 442 -10.97 18.71 6.52
CA GLY A 442 -10.78 19.64 7.62
C GLY A 442 -12.00 20.47 8.00
N GLY A 443 -13.13 20.31 7.29
CA GLY A 443 -14.37 21.04 7.57
C GLY A 443 -14.36 22.52 7.15
N GLY A 444 -15.45 23.21 7.49
CA GLY A 444 -15.59 24.67 7.28
C GLY A 444 -15.65 25.10 5.81
N CYS A 445 -15.26 26.36 5.56
CA CYS A 445 -15.35 27.01 4.25
C CYS A 445 -14.55 26.27 3.16
N ALA A 446 -13.37 25.73 3.50
CA ALA A 446 -12.52 25.03 2.56
C ALA A 446 -13.19 23.76 2.02
N GLU A 447 -13.81 22.97 2.89
CA GLU A 447 -14.53 21.77 2.49
C GLU A 447 -15.77 22.10 1.66
N ALA A 448 -16.53 23.14 2.03
CA ALA A 448 -17.69 23.62 1.29
C ALA A 448 -17.31 24.07 -0.13
N GLU A 449 -16.18 24.76 -0.30
CA GLU A 449 -15.67 25.17 -1.62
C GLU A 449 -15.30 23.98 -2.49
N VAL A 450 -14.59 22.99 -1.93
CA VAL A 450 -14.24 21.74 -2.63
C VAL A 450 -15.50 20.97 -3.06
N ILE A 451 -16.46 20.80 -2.18
CA ILE A 451 -17.74 20.14 -2.49
C ILE A 451 -18.49 20.88 -3.61
N SER A 452 -18.54 22.22 -3.53
CA SER A 452 -19.15 23.05 -4.58
C SER A 452 -18.46 22.86 -5.93
N ARG A 453 -17.13 22.72 -5.95
CA ARG A 453 -16.37 22.42 -7.16
C ARG A 453 -16.66 21.03 -7.69
N CYS A 454 -16.74 20.01 -6.85
CA CYS A 454 -17.11 18.65 -7.22
C CYS A 454 -18.49 18.63 -7.90
N ARG A 455 -19.49 19.31 -7.34
CA ARG A 455 -20.84 19.40 -7.91
C ARG A 455 -20.86 20.01 -9.31
N ARG A 456 -19.98 20.97 -9.59
CA ARG A 456 -19.85 21.54 -10.95
C ARG A 456 -19.22 20.52 -11.90
N LEU A 457 -18.16 19.85 -11.48
CA LEU A 457 -17.44 18.86 -12.28
C LEU A 457 -18.27 17.62 -12.60
N PHE A 458 -19.20 17.20 -11.74
CA PHE A 458 -20.12 16.09 -12.04
C PHE A 458 -21.02 16.35 -13.27
N ARG A 459 -21.19 17.61 -13.68
CA ARG A 459 -21.95 17.99 -14.88
C ARG A 459 -21.12 17.95 -16.16
N GLU A 460 -19.79 17.85 -16.04
CA GLU A 460 -18.88 17.72 -17.18
C GLU A 460 -18.87 16.25 -17.66
N GLN A 461 -18.89 16.04 -18.98
CA GLN A 461 -18.99 14.68 -19.52
C GLN A 461 -17.69 13.88 -19.41
N GLU A 462 -16.52 14.55 -19.46
CA GLU A 462 -15.20 13.90 -19.43
C GLU A 462 -14.24 14.57 -18.43
N PHE A 463 -14.58 14.49 -17.15
CA PHE A 463 -13.66 14.96 -16.11
C PHE A 463 -12.77 13.80 -15.64
N LYS A 464 -11.43 14.00 -15.66
CA LYS A 464 -10.45 13.04 -15.13
C LYS A 464 -9.86 13.51 -13.82
N CYS A 465 -9.20 14.66 -13.82
CA CYS A 465 -8.42 15.15 -12.70
C CYS A 465 -8.21 16.68 -12.80
N SER A 466 -8.23 17.39 -11.69
CA SER A 466 -7.77 18.78 -11.58
C SER A 466 -7.34 19.14 -10.17
N THR A 467 -6.49 20.15 -10.04
CA THR A 467 -6.09 20.70 -8.75
C THR A 467 -6.80 22.03 -8.50
N ILE A 468 -7.24 22.27 -7.25
CA ILE A 468 -7.74 23.55 -6.80
C ILE A 468 -6.97 24.04 -5.58
N ASP A 469 -6.69 25.34 -5.53
CA ASP A 469 -6.12 26.00 -4.36
C ASP A 469 -7.26 26.69 -3.57
N VAL A 470 -7.35 26.35 -2.28
CA VAL A 470 -8.36 26.88 -1.37
C VAL A 470 -7.67 27.68 -0.29
N SER A 471 -8.01 28.96 -0.19
CA SER A 471 -7.53 29.85 0.89
C SER A 471 -8.51 29.85 2.05
N MET A 472 -7.99 29.76 3.28
CA MET A 472 -8.78 29.85 4.50
C MET A 472 -8.87 31.29 5.05
N ASN A 473 -8.36 32.28 4.28
CA ASN A 473 -8.36 33.70 4.61
C ASN A 473 -9.38 34.48 3.77
N THR A 474 -10.62 34.05 3.71
CA THR A 474 -11.67 34.80 3.03
C THR A 474 -12.32 35.79 4.01
N ASP A 475 -12.73 36.98 3.51
CA ASP A 475 -13.45 38.01 4.29
C ASP A 475 -14.74 37.45 4.95
N ASP A 476 -15.28 36.35 4.42
CA ASP A 476 -16.43 35.65 4.98
C ASP A 476 -16.05 34.74 6.17
N ALA A 477 -14.85 34.15 6.18
CA ALA A 477 -14.33 33.37 7.31
C ALA A 477 -14.02 34.28 8.52
N GLU A 478 -13.57 35.51 8.29
CA GLU A 478 -13.37 36.51 9.36
C GLU A 478 -14.70 36.92 10.01
N LYS A 479 -15.77 37.01 9.21
CA LYS A 479 -17.12 37.33 9.74
C LYS A 479 -17.72 36.21 10.58
N GLU A 480 -17.32 34.94 10.32
CA GLU A 480 -17.74 33.78 11.10
C GLU A 480 -16.79 33.44 12.27
N GLY A 481 -15.76 34.27 12.50
CA GLY A 481 -14.80 34.06 13.60
C GLY A 481 -13.83 32.89 13.37
N MET A 482 -13.71 32.38 12.16
CA MET A 482 -12.78 31.32 11.79
C MET A 482 -11.54 31.92 11.14
N VAL A 483 -10.49 32.17 11.93
CA VAL A 483 -9.19 32.69 11.46
C VAL A 483 -8.21 31.53 11.36
N CYS A 484 -8.29 30.73 10.31
CA CYS A 484 -7.25 29.76 9.97
C CYS A 484 -6.38 30.34 8.85
N GLY A 485 -5.19 30.87 9.21
CA GLY A 485 -4.30 31.64 8.31
C GLY A 485 -3.52 30.79 7.28
N GLY A 486 -4.10 29.73 6.68
CA GLY A 486 -3.42 28.84 5.75
C GLY A 486 -4.14 28.65 4.42
N SER A 487 -3.50 27.94 3.49
CA SER A 487 -4.08 27.45 2.24
C SER A 487 -3.76 26.00 2.00
N ILE A 488 -4.63 25.31 1.27
CA ILE A 488 -4.44 23.92 0.83
C ILE A 488 -4.63 23.82 -0.68
N SER A 489 -3.83 22.97 -1.32
CA SER A 489 -4.09 22.51 -2.69
C SER A 489 -4.73 21.13 -2.62
N VAL A 490 -5.88 20.99 -3.26
CA VAL A 490 -6.66 19.75 -3.26
C VAL A 490 -6.73 19.20 -4.68
N LEU A 491 -6.31 17.94 -4.83
CA LEU A 491 -6.47 17.17 -6.04
C LEU A 491 -7.88 16.60 -6.08
N LEU A 492 -8.62 16.86 -7.16
CA LEU A 492 -9.94 16.33 -7.45
C LEU A 492 -9.82 15.29 -8.55
N GLU A 493 -10.27 14.07 -8.29
CA GLU A 493 -10.12 12.95 -9.22
C GLU A 493 -11.44 12.19 -9.36
N SER A 494 -11.86 11.96 -10.61
CA SER A 494 -12.98 11.05 -10.86
C SER A 494 -12.57 9.61 -10.52
N VAL A 495 -13.29 8.95 -9.63
CA VAL A 495 -13.07 7.53 -9.33
C VAL A 495 -13.52 6.72 -10.54
N LYS A 496 -12.58 5.96 -11.12
CA LYS A 496 -12.79 5.10 -12.29
C LYS A 496 -12.88 3.65 -11.88
#